data_1899130564ac331c0f3777c97fab32cf
#
_entry.id   1899130564ac331c0f3777c97fab32cf
#
_cell.length_a   1.000
_cell.length_b   1.000
_cell.length_c   1.000
_cell.angle_alpha   90.00
_cell.angle_beta   90.00
_cell.angle_gamma   90.00
#
_symmetry.space_group_name_H-M   'P 1'
#
loop_
_entity.id
_entity.type
_entity.pdbx_description
1 polymer ?
#
loop_
_entity_poly.entity_id
_entity_poly.type
_entity_poly.pdbx_seq_one_letter_code
_entity_poly.pdbx_strand_id
1 'polypeptide(L)'
;AQSMYFTAALLEQATDERVAQLKATRFARDTAVADICCGIGGDLMALAQRGPTLGVDRQEIACYLANSNVAKAIHDCQILEQDALTVCLDEIESVHIDPDRRVGGRRSIRLENHEPARDQLLEIRRRCGNLAIKLAPATDTHDDFFQDAELEWIGSRRDCRQLMSWFGNLSREPNRRTATIMNSTGEYRWVGEIEEADITETVGAFLVEPHAPLLAADLAGHLANREGLQRLIPGGGYLTANAANDSPFYDTYRVQMSMAYRPKRIRSALSARNIGQLTVKTRGVVMSPD
;
A
#
# COMPACT_ATOMS: atom_id res chain seq x y z
N ALA A 1 -8.93 -8.60 -14.58
CA ALA A 1 -8.58 -10.02 -14.83
C ALA A 1 -9.43 -10.69 -15.92
N GLN A 2 -10.61 -10.18 -16.27
CA GLN A 2 -11.48 -10.79 -17.29
C GLN A 2 -10.86 -10.84 -18.71
N SER A 3 -9.81 -10.06 -18.96
CA SER A 3 -9.15 -9.98 -20.27
C SER A 3 -7.64 -10.24 -20.22
N MET A 4 -7.11 -10.74 -19.10
CA MET A 4 -5.68 -11.05 -18.95
C MET A 4 -5.40 -12.55 -19.03
N TYR A 5 -4.26 -12.88 -19.64
CA TYR A 5 -3.67 -14.22 -19.56
C TYR A 5 -2.79 -14.33 -18.31
N PHE A 6 -2.92 -15.43 -17.56
CA PHE A 6 -2.18 -15.61 -16.31
C PHE A 6 -2.02 -17.07 -15.92
N THR A 7 -1.04 -17.37 -15.08
CA THR A 7 -1.01 -18.56 -14.24
C THR A 7 -1.52 -18.20 -12.84
N ALA A 8 -2.02 -19.16 -12.06
CA ALA A 8 -2.50 -18.91 -10.70
C ALA A 8 -1.43 -18.23 -9.83
N ALA A 9 -0.18 -18.69 -9.91
CA ALA A 9 0.94 -18.14 -9.13
C ALA A 9 1.26 -16.68 -9.50
N LEU A 10 1.27 -16.34 -10.79
CA LEU A 10 1.58 -15.00 -11.27
C LEU A 10 0.41 -14.00 -11.05
N LEU A 11 -0.84 -14.51 -11.07
CA LEU A 11 -2.01 -13.67 -10.76
C LEU A 11 -2.00 -13.19 -9.32
N GLU A 12 -1.57 -14.03 -8.37
CA GLU A 12 -1.44 -13.64 -6.95
C GLU A 12 -0.44 -12.50 -6.72
N GLN A 13 0.49 -12.30 -7.66
CA GLN A 13 1.52 -11.26 -7.62
C GLN A 13 1.10 -10.00 -8.37
N ALA A 14 0.17 -10.14 -9.31
CA ALA A 14 -0.24 -9.03 -10.16
C ALA A 14 -0.93 -7.91 -9.35
N THR A 15 -0.66 -6.69 -9.74
CA THR A 15 -1.31 -5.51 -9.16
C THR A 15 -2.77 -5.44 -9.63
N ASP A 16 -3.66 -5.06 -8.72
CA ASP A 16 -5.05 -4.71 -9.04
C ASP A 16 -5.10 -3.56 -10.05
N GLU A 17 -6.00 -3.65 -11.04
CA GLU A 17 -6.09 -2.69 -12.15
C GLU A 17 -6.25 -1.25 -11.68
N ARG A 18 -7.10 -0.99 -10.68
CA ARG A 18 -7.32 0.38 -10.17
C ARG A 18 -6.06 0.92 -9.49
N VAL A 19 -5.35 0.08 -8.76
CA VAL A 19 -4.07 0.46 -8.13
C VAL A 19 -3.00 0.72 -9.18
N ALA A 20 -2.92 -0.10 -10.22
CA ALA A 20 -1.99 0.12 -11.33
C ALA A 20 -2.28 1.44 -12.07
N GLN A 21 -3.55 1.72 -12.33
CA GLN A 21 -3.99 2.98 -12.94
C GLN A 21 -3.63 4.19 -12.07
N LEU A 22 -3.87 4.12 -10.75
CA LEU A 22 -3.48 5.16 -9.80
C LEU A 22 -1.97 5.42 -9.86
N LYS A 23 -1.16 4.36 -9.76
CA LYS A 23 0.31 4.47 -9.83
C LYS A 23 0.77 5.09 -11.15
N ALA A 24 0.20 4.66 -12.27
CA ALA A 24 0.54 5.18 -13.58
C ALA A 24 0.35 6.70 -13.70
N THR A 25 -0.55 7.30 -12.91
CA THR A 25 -0.75 8.77 -12.92
C THR A 25 0.47 9.57 -12.44
N ARG A 26 1.43 8.93 -11.79
CA ARG A 26 2.67 9.56 -11.33
C ARG A 26 3.68 9.76 -12.47
N PHE A 27 3.63 8.89 -13.48
CA PHE A 27 4.54 8.93 -14.61
C PHE A 27 4.09 9.98 -15.62
N ALA A 28 5.02 10.73 -16.16
CA ALA A 28 4.71 11.74 -17.19
C ALA A 28 4.12 11.09 -18.44
N ARG A 29 3.23 11.80 -19.15
CA ARG A 29 2.68 11.30 -20.40
C ARG A 29 3.73 11.41 -21.52
N ASP A 30 3.63 10.49 -22.46
CA ASP A 30 4.45 10.49 -23.68
C ASP A 30 5.96 10.41 -23.43
N THR A 31 6.36 9.92 -22.23
CA THR A 31 7.76 9.65 -21.87
C THR A 31 8.00 8.14 -21.76
N ALA A 32 9.23 7.74 -22.01
CA ALA A 32 9.63 6.33 -21.94
C ALA A 32 9.73 5.85 -20.47
N VAL A 33 9.05 4.75 -20.16
CA VAL A 33 9.03 4.14 -18.83
C VAL A 33 9.50 2.68 -18.92
N ALA A 34 10.40 2.27 -18.02
CA ALA A 34 10.70 0.85 -17.83
C ALA A 34 9.92 0.29 -16.63
N ASP A 35 9.26 -0.85 -16.83
CA ASP A 35 8.65 -1.67 -15.78
C ASP A 35 9.52 -2.92 -15.56
N ILE A 36 10.35 -2.88 -14.53
CA ILE A 36 11.32 -3.94 -14.21
C ILE A 36 10.68 -4.94 -13.24
N CYS A 37 10.90 -6.24 -13.47
CA CYS A 37 10.18 -7.34 -12.83
C CYS A 37 8.68 -7.24 -13.11
N CYS A 38 8.32 -7.02 -14.38
CA CYS A 38 6.96 -6.71 -14.81
C CYS A 38 5.96 -7.86 -14.63
N GLY A 39 6.43 -9.10 -14.40
CA GLY A 39 5.59 -10.28 -14.27
C GLY A 39 4.67 -10.45 -15.49
N ILE A 40 3.38 -10.63 -15.25
CA ILE A 40 2.37 -10.75 -16.34
C ILE A 40 1.87 -9.39 -16.86
N GLY A 41 2.49 -8.29 -16.47
CA GLY A 41 2.20 -6.94 -16.97
C GLY A 41 1.06 -6.22 -16.27
N GLY A 42 0.79 -6.50 -15.00
CA GLY A 42 -0.29 -5.83 -14.26
C GLY A 42 -0.12 -4.32 -14.18
N ASP A 43 1.07 -3.86 -13.81
CA ASP A 43 1.44 -2.44 -13.81
C ASP A 43 1.79 -1.92 -15.20
N LEU A 44 2.50 -2.74 -15.98
CA LEU A 44 2.92 -2.44 -17.34
C LEU A 44 1.76 -2.01 -18.25
N MET A 45 0.60 -2.68 -18.17
CA MET A 45 -0.58 -2.30 -18.95
C MET A 45 -1.09 -0.89 -18.65
N ALA A 46 -1.01 -0.45 -17.40
CA ALA A 46 -1.42 0.89 -17.02
C ALA A 46 -0.39 1.95 -17.46
N LEU A 47 0.90 1.62 -17.37
CA LEU A 47 2.00 2.48 -17.85
C LEU A 47 1.92 2.65 -19.36
N ALA A 48 1.71 1.57 -20.12
CA ALA A 48 1.61 1.58 -21.57
C ALA A 48 0.37 2.34 -22.12
N GLN A 49 -0.55 2.77 -21.26
CA GLN A 49 -1.60 3.72 -21.62
C GLN A 49 -1.13 5.19 -21.55
N ARG A 50 0.07 5.45 -21.09
CA ARG A 50 0.58 6.81 -20.87
C ARG A 50 1.74 7.19 -21.77
N GLY A 51 2.54 6.25 -22.22
CA GLY A 51 3.70 6.49 -23.07
C GLY A 51 4.39 5.20 -23.51
N PRO A 52 5.47 5.31 -24.29
CA PRO A 52 6.29 4.18 -24.67
C PRO A 52 6.80 3.44 -23.43
N THR A 53 6.72 2.12 -23.43
CA THR A 53 7.01 1.34 -22.22
C THR A 53 7.87 0.13 -22.54
N LEU A 54 8.86 -0.13 -21.69
CA LEU A 54 9.73 -1.30 -21.72
C LEU A 54 9.41 -2.20 -20.54
N GLY A 55 8.82 -3.36 -20.77
CA GLY A 55 8.67 -4.40 -19.75
C GLY A 55 9.90 -5.29 -19.69
N VAL A 56 10.40 -5.58 -18.48
CA VAL A 56 11.55 -6.45 -18.28
C VAL A 56 11.23 -7.49 -17.21
N ASP A 57 11.42 -8.75 -17.53
CA ASP A 57 11.35 -9.86 -16.58
C ASP A 57 12.38 -10.92 -16.95
N ARG A 58 12.86 -11.68 -15.97
CA ARG A 58 13.81 -12.79 -16.23
C ARG A 58 13.12 -14.11 -16.54
N GLN A 59 11.81 -14.21 -16.36
CA GLN A 59 11.04 -15.42 -16.56
C GLN A 59 10.38 -15.39 -17.95
N GLU A 60 10.77 -16.32 -18.83
CA GLU A 60 10.22 -16.47 -20.17
C GLU A 60 8.68 -16.50 -20.19
N ILE A 61 8.08 -17.28 -19.28
CA ILE A 61 6.63 -17.42 -19.22
C ILE A 61 5.95 -16.09 -18.80
N ALA A 62 6.57 -15.31 -17.91
CA ALA A 62 6.08 -13.99 -17.52
C ALA A 62 6.13 -13.03 -18.72
N CYS A 63 7.24 -12.97 -19.44
CA CYS A 63 7.41 -12.16 -20.65
C CYS A 63 6.40 -12.55 -21.75
N TYR A 64 6.17 -13.83 -21.97
CA TYR A 64 5.18 -14.32 -22.94
C TYR A 64 3.77 -13.85 -22.59
N LEU A 65 3.38 -13.99 -21.32
CA LEU A 65 2.07 -13.56 -20.84
C LEU A 65 1.94 -12.02 -20.84
N ALA A 66 2.98 -11.28 -20.41
CA ALA A 66 3.00 -9.82 -20.46
C ALA A 66 2.79 -9.32 -21.89
N ASN A 67 3.52 -9.86 -22.86
CA ASN A 67 3.37 -9.50 -24.28
C ASN A 67 1.94 -9.71 -24.79
N SER A 68 1.32 -10.83 -24.42
CA SER A 68 -0.07 -11.11 -24.77
C SER A 68 -1.06 -10.14 -24.11
N ASN A 69 -0.77 -9.71 -22.88
CA ASN A 69 -1.62 -8.82 -22.10
C ASN A 69 -1.54 -7.36 -22.56
N VAL A 70 -0.37 -6.90 -23.02
CA VAL A 70 -0.17 -5.52 -23.51
C VAL A 70 -0.52 -5.33 -24.99
N ALA A 71 -0.91 -6.40 -25.70
CA ALA A 71 -1.22 -6.35 -27.15
C ALA A 71 -2.29 -5.31 -27.55
N LYS A 72 -3.04 -4.77 -26.58
CA LYS A 72 -4.03 -3.70 -26.76
C LYS A 72 -3.58 -2.33 -26.18
N ALA A 73 -2.30 -2.18 -25.85
CA ALA A 73 -1.76 -0.92 -25.38
C ALA A 73 -1.91 0.18 -26.45
N ILE A 74 -2.05 1.42 -26.01
CA ILE A 74 -2.17 2.59 -26.92
C ILE A 74 -0.80 2.97 -27.49
N HIS A 75 0.24 2.87 -26.67
CA HIS A 75 1.61 3.21 -27.03
C HIS A 75 2.44 1.93 -27.26
N ASP A 76 3.58 2.10 -27.92
CA ASP A 76 4.53 1.03 -28.13
C ASP A 76 4.98 0.45 -26.78
N CYS A 77 4.88 -0.88 -26.67
CA CYS A 77 5.30 -1.62 -25.50
C CYS A 77 6.18 -2.80 -25.94
N GLN A 78 7.44 -2.74 -25.55
CA GLN A 78 8.41 -3.80 -25.81
C GLN A 78 8.60 -4.62 -24.54
N ILE A 79 8.72 -5.97 -24.71
CA ILE A 79 9.01 -6.87 -23.58
C ILE A 79 10.37 -7.52 -23.83
N LEU A 80 11.23 -7.50 -22.83
CA LEU A 80 12.53 -8.15 -22.84
C LEU A 80 12.63 -9.21 -21.75
N GLU A 81 13.05 -10.40 -22.13
CA GLU A 81 13.53 -11.42 -21.19
C GLU A 81 14.97 -11.10 -20.81
N GLN A 82 15.14 -10.42 -19.67
CA GLN A 82 16.45 -9.91 -19.27
C GLN A 82 16.55 -9.75 -17.76
N ASP A 83 17.78 -9.80 -17.24
CA ASP A 83 18.06 -9.44 -15.83
C ASP A 83 17.91 -7.93 -15.61
N ALA A 84 17.29 -7.56 -14.51
CA ALA A 84 17.04 -6.18 -14.08
C ALA A 84 18.29 -5.28 -14.07
N LEU A 85 19.45 -5.84 -13.78
CA LEU A 85 20.71 -5.08 -13.66
C LEU A 85 21.39 -4.83 -15.02
N THR A 86 21.06 -5.62 -16.03
CA THR A 86 21.71 -5.55 -17.33
C THR A 86 20.92 -4.75 -18.37
N VAL A 87 19.67 -4.36 -18.05
CA VAL A 87 18.83 -3.58 -18.96
C VAL A 87 19.44 -2.19 -19.19
N CYS A 88 19.43 -1.73 -20.44
CA CYS A 88 19.80 -0.37 -20.79
C CYS A 88 18.69 0.61 -20.39
N LEU A 89 19.05 1.66 -19.66
CA LEU A 89 18.13 2.70 -19.19
C LEU A 89 18.44 4.10 -19.78
N ASP A 90 19.31 4.19 -20.79
CA ASP A 90 19.83 5.46 -21.31
C ASP A 90 18.72 6.38 -21.88
N GLU A 91 17.66 5.80 -22.46
CA GLU A 91 16.53 6.56 -23.02
C GLU A 91 15.27 6.48 -22.15
N ILE A 92 15.39 5.94 -20.93
CA ILE A 92 14.29 5.76 -20.00
C ILE A 92 14.20 6.98 -19.07
N GLU A 93 13.07 7.68 -19.11
CA GLU A 93 12.79 8.83 -18.24
C GLU A 93 12.53 8.41 -16.79
N SER A 94 11.83 7.27 -16.58
CA SER A 94 11.47 6.79 -15.25
C SER A 94 11.32 5.28 -15.20
N VAL A 95 11.55 4.73 -14.03
CA VAL A 95 11.49 3.28 -13.77
C VAL A 95 10.43 2.95 -12.72
N HIS A 96 9.58 1.98 -13.01
CA HIS A 96 8.82 1.23 -12.03
C HIS A 96 9.49 -0.12 -11.80
N ILE A 97 9.53 -0.61 -10.56
CA ILE A 97 10.07 -1.92 -10.24
C ILE A 97 9.24 -2.62 -9.15
N ASP A 98 8.93 -3.90 -9.36
CA ASP A 98 8.27 -4.78 -8.39
C ASP A 98 9.20 -5.96 -8.03
N PRO A 99 10.14 -5.77 -7.09
CA PRO A 99 11.10 -6.80 -6.73
C PRO A 99 10.42 -8.06 -6.21
N ASP A 100 10.90 -9.25 -6.60
CA ASP A 100 10.42 -10.48 -5.98
C ASP A 100 10.86 -10.53 -4.51
N ARG A 101 9.90 -10.78 -3.63
CA ARG A 101 10.07 -10.80 -2.17
C ARG A 101 10.15 -12.22 -1.60
N ARG A 102 10.26 -13.25 -2.44
CA ARG A 102 10.20 -14.65 -2.05
C ARG A 102 11.60 -15.27 -1.97
N VAL A 103 12.16 -15.30 -0.78
CA VAL A 103 13.40 -16.05 -0.51
C VAL A 103 13.05 -17.41 0.04
N GLY A 104 13.48 -18.48 -0.67
CA GLY A 104 13.19 -19.85 -0.26
C GLY A 104 11.70 -20.16 -0.09
N GLY A 105 10.83 -19.53 -0.89
CA GLY A 105 9.38 -19.71 -0.85
C GLY A 105 8.66 -18.91 0.26
N ARG A 106 9.37 -18.13 1.07
CA ARG A 106 8.79 -17.27 2.12
C ARG A 106 8.90 -15.80 1.73
N ARG A 107 7.82 -15.04 1.95
CA ARG A 107 7.82 -13.58 1.73
C ARG A 107 8.68 -12.88 2.77
N SER A 108 9.55 -11.96 2.33
CA SER A 108 10.37 -11.10 3.18
C SER A 108 9.91 -9.65 3.12
N ILE A 109 10.05 -8.93 4.23
CA ILE A 109 9.85 -7.48 4.34
C ILE A 109 11.18 -6.70 4.32
N ARG A 110 12.32 -7.40 4.28
CA ARG A 110 13.65 -6.80 4.28
C ARG A 110 14.17 -6.70 2.86
N LEU A 111 14.66 -5.52 2.46
CA LEU A 111 15.15 -5.24 1.11
C LEU A 111 16.34 -6.11 0.70
N GLU A 112 17.19 -6.52 1.64
CA GLU A 112 18.34 -7.40 1.38
C GLU A 112 17.91 -8.76 0.84
N ASN A 113 16.67 -9.16 1.15
CA ASN A 113 16.10 -10.43 0.74
C ASN A 113 15.18 -10.30 -0.48
N HIS A 114 15.13 -9.16 -1.14
CA HIS A 114 14.39 -8.98 -2.37
C HIS A 114 15.26 -9.29 -3.58
N GLU A 115 14.67 -9.43 -4.71
CA GLU A 115 15.38 -9.65 -5.97
C GLU A 115 14.78 -8.74 -7.07
N PRO A 116 15.46 -7.65 -7.44
CA PRO A 116 16.78 -7.15 -6.97
C PRO A 116 16.82 -6.79 -5.48
N ALA A 117 17.98 -7.06 -4.87
CA ALA A 117 18.25 -6.74 -3.47
C ALA A 117 18.55 -5.23 -3.27
N ARG A 118 18.62 -4.78 -2.02
CA ARG A 118 18.85 -3.39 -1.63
C ARG A 118 19.95 -2.67 -2.43
N ASP A 119 21.14 -3.25 -2.48
CA ASP A 119 22.29 -2.62 -3.16
C ASP A 119 22.08 -2.55 -4.68
N GLN A 120 21.40 -3.55 -5.24
CA GLN A 120 21.02 -3.57 -6.64
C GLN A 120 19.95 -2.53 -6.96
N LEU A 121 18.99 -2.32 -6.06
CA LEU A 121 18.00 -1.24 -6.18
C LEU A 121 18.67 0.15 -6.09
N LEU A 122 19.69 0.32 -5.25
CA LEU A 122 20.51 1.53 -5.21
C LEU A 122 21.23 1.77 -6.54
N GLU A 123 21.75 0.72 -7.18
CA GLU A 123 22.40 0.85 -8.49
C GLU A 123 21.40 1.27 -9.58
N ILE A 124 20.21 0.67 -9.62
CA ILE A 124 19.14 1.08 -10.53
C ILE A 124 18.77 2.56 -10.29
N ARG A 125 18.66 2.98 -9.02
CA ARG A 125 18.37 4.38 -8.64
C ARG A 125 19.44 5.36 -9.10
N ARG A 126 20.72 4.97 -9.10
CA ARG A 126 21.81 5.82 -9.65
C ARG A 126 21.72 5.97 -11.15
N ARG A 127 21.26 4.93 -11.86
CA ARG A 127 21.12 4.93 -13.32
C ARG A 127 19.87 5.68 -13.78
N CYS A 128 18.79 5.64 -12.96
CA CYS A 128 17.56 6.39 -13.21
C CYS A 128 17.02 6.95 -11.91
N GLY A 129 17.16 8.26 -11.68
CA GLY A 129 16.76 8.93 -10.44
C GLY A 129 15.22 8.98 -10.23
N ASN A 130 14.44 8.87 -11.31
CA ASN A 130 12.99 8.85 -11.28
C ASN A 130 12.52 7.40 -11.11
N LEU A 131 12.51 6.91 -9.88
CA LEU A 131 12.28 5.50 -9.55
C LEU A 131 11.05 5.33 -8.66
N ALA A 132 10.22 4.35 -9.00
CA ALA A 132 9.11 3.88 -8.17
C ALA A 132 9.33 2.42 -7.80
N ILE A 133 9.29 2.07 -6.51
CA ILE A 133 9.48 0.70 -6.04
C ILE A 133 8.24 0.23 -5.30
N LYS A 134 7.68 -0.91 -5.72
CA LYS A 134 6.57 -1.58 -5.04
C LYS A 134 7.11 -2.47 -3.93
N LEU A 135 6.58 -2.31 -2.73
CA LEU A 135 7.03 -2.98 -1.51
C LEU A 135 5.85 -3.57 -0.72
N ALA A 136 6.18 -4.42 0.25
CA ALA A 136 5.19 -4.87 1.22
C ALA A 136 4.76 -3.71 2.13
N PRO A 137 3.47 -3.63 2.55
CA PRO A 137 3.03 -2.61 3.51
C PRO A 137 3.81 -2.60 4.83
N ALA A 138 4.36 -3.75 5.23
CA ALA A 138 5.12 -3.92 6.47
C ALA A 138 6.65 -3.81 6.28
N THR A 139 7.13 -3.33 5.11
CA THR A 139 8.57 -3.09 4.89
C THR A 139 9.08 -2.10 5.92
N ASP A 140 10.25 -2.39 6.50
CA ASP A 140 10.93 -1.46 7.39
C ASP A 140 11.40 -0.24 6.59
N THR A 141 10.88 0.92 6.94
CA THR A 141 11.14 2.20 6.26
C THR A 141 12.11 3.11 7.01
N HIS A 142 12.75 2.61 8.05
CA HIS A 142 13.80 3.35 8.78
C HIS A 142 15.18 3.26 8.12
N ASP A 143 15.32 2.42 7.07
CA ASP A 143 16.55 2.31 6.29
C ASP A 143 16.85 3.62 5.54
N ASP A 144 18.13 4.01 5.51
CA ASP A 144 18.63 5.19 4.79
C ASP A 144 18.37 5.12 3.27
N PHE A 145 18.07 3.94 2.74
CA PHE A 145 17.62 3.73 1.37
C PHE A 145 16.43 4.62 1.01
N PHE A 146 15.54 4.88 1.97
CA PHE A 146 14.32 5.66 1.77
C PHE A 146 14.52 7.17 1.98
N GLN A 147 15.74 7.62 2.21
CA GLN A 147 16.03 9.04 2.25
C GLN A 147 15.56 9.71 0.94
N ASP A 148 14.88 10.85 1.07
CA ASP A 148 14.26 11.62 -0.02
C ASP A 148 13.07 10.95 -0.72
N ALA A 149 12.67 9.75 -0.31
CA ALA A 149 11.49 9.12 -0.84
C ALA A 149 10.18 9.76 -0.31
N GLU A 150 9.15 9.80 -1.14
CA GLU A 150 7.78 9.77 -0.66
C GLU A 150 7.39 8.31 -0.46
N LEU A 151 6.84 7.98 0.71
CA LEU A 151 6.37 6.65 1.04
C LEU A 151 4.83 6.64 1.02
N GLU A 152 4.23 5.89 0.10
CA GLU A 152 2.78 5.87 -0.10
C GLU A 152 2.19 4.48 0.14
N TRP A 153 1.41 4.33 1.21
CA TRP A 153 0.63 3.12 1.51
C TRP A 153 -0.71 3.19 0.80
N ILE A 154 -0.95 2.24 -0.10
CA ILE A 154 -2.13 2.21 -0.95
C ILE A 154 -3.00 1.01 -0.58
N GLY A 155 -4.29 1.26 -0.40
CA GLY A 155 -5.22 0.20 -0.10
C GLY A 155 -6.67 0.65 -0.04
N SER A 156 -7.46 -0.12 0.67
CA SER A 156 -8.88 0.16 0.92
C SER A 156 -9.11 0.41 2.42
N ARG A 157 -10.35 0.60 2.79
CA ARG A 157 -10.78 0.77 4.18
C ARG A 157 -10.19 -0.28 5.14
N ARG A 158 -10.14 -1.55 4.71
CA ARG A 158 -9.79 -2.70 5.57
C ARG A 158 -8.47 -3.37 5.23
N ASP A 159 -7.88 -3.01 4.13
CA ASP A 159 -6.71 -3.68 3.58
C ASP A 159 -5.70 -2.67 3.04
N CYS A 160 -4.46 -2.77 3.49
CA CYS A 160 -3.33 -2.07 2.90
C CYS A 160 -2.60 -3.05 1.97
N ARG A 161 -2.65 -2.81 0.67
CA ARG A 161 -2.21 -3.76 -0.34
C ARG A 161 -0.73 -3.66 -0.62
N GLN A 162 -0.20 -2.44 -0.68
CA GLN A 162 1.20 -2.20 -1.02
C GLN A 162 1.70 -0.88 -0.44
N LEU A 163 3.00 -0.80 -0.27
CA LEU A 163 3.78 0.40 -0.09
C LEU A 163 4.46 0.73 -1.41
N MET A 164 4.39 1.97 -1.85
CA MET A 164 5.21 2.52 -2.93
C MET A 164 6.25 3.46 -2.35
N SER A 165 7.50 3.33 -2.76
CA SER A 165 8.50 4.39 -2.56
C SER A 165 8.74 5.11 -3.88
N TRP A 166 8.57 6.43 -3.87
CA TRP A 166 8.68 7.30 -5.02
C TRP A 166 9.90 8.20 -4.88
N PHE A 167 10.75 8.24 -5.92
CA PHE A 167 11.97 9.02 -5.95
C PHE A 167 12.01 9.96 -7.15
N GLY A 168 12.81 11.02 -7.05
CA GLY A 168 12.97 12.00 -8.10
C GLY A 168 11.67 12.71 -8.46
N ASN A 169 11.40 12.91 -9.73
CA ASN A 169 10.20 13.60 -10.22
C ASN A 169 8.88 12.81 -10.00
N LEU A 170 8.97 11.53 -9.64
CA LEU A 170 7.81 10.73 -9.28
C LEU A 170 7.31 11.01 -7.86
N SER A 171 8.18 11.55 -6.99
CA SER A 171 7.80 11.98 -5.64
C SER A 171 7.08 13.32 -5.69
N ARG A 172 5.89 13.41 -5.07
CA ARG A 172 5.12 14.66 -4.90
C ARG A 172 5.39 15.31 -3.55
N GLU A 173 5.71 14.49 -2.56
CA GLU A 173 5.88 14.87 -1.16
C GLU A 173 7.16 14.21 -0.60
N PRO A 174 8.36 14.68 -1.02
CA PRO A 174 9.62 14.10 -0.56
C PRO A 174 9.72 14.07 0.97
N ASN A 175 10.25 12.98 1.53
CA ASN A 175 10.37 12.73 2.97
C ASN A 175 9.03 12.67 3.73
N ARG A 176 7.90 12.52 3.03
CA ARG A 176 6.58 12.40 3.65
C ARG A 176 6.04 10.98 3.54
N ARG A 177 5.12 10.68 4.44
CA ARG A 177 4.31 9.47 4.42
C ARG A 177 2.92 9.81 3.91
N THR A 178 2.41 9.00 3.01
CA THR A 178 1.08 9.18 2.41
C THR A 178 0.26 7.91 2.61
N ALA A 179 -0.97 8.06 3.04
CA ALA A 179 -1.96 6.98 3.03
C ALA A 179 -2.99 7.27 1.94
N THR A 180 -3.11 6.37 0.97
CA THR A 180 -4.09 6.47 -0.11
C THR A 180 -5.17 5.42 0.05
N ILE A 181 -6.40 5.87 0.31
CA ILE A 181 -7.58 5.03 0.47
C ILE A 181 -8.38 5.05 -0.82
N MET A 182 -8.56 3.87 -1.41
CA MET A 182 -9.37 3.66 -2.60
C MET A 182 -10.71 3.03 -2.23
N ASN A 183 -11.81 3.63 -2.64
CA ASN A 183 -13.15 3.10 -2.45
C ASN A 183 -14.01 3.24 -3.72
N SER A 184 -15.30 2.96 -3.66
CA SER A 184 -16.21 3.08 -4.80
C SER A 184 -16.49 4.54 -5.21
N THR A 185 -16.25 5.51 -4.33
CA THR A 185 -16.53 6.94 -4.56
C THR A 185 -15.30 7.71 -5.02
N GLY A 186 -14.08 7.14 -4.89
CA GLY A 186 -12.85 7.81 -5.33
C GLY A 186 -11.60 7.37 -4.60
N GLU A 187 -10.61 8.24 -4.69
CA GLU A 187 -9.29 8.11 -4.09
C GLU A 187 -9.07 9.28 -3.14
N TYR A 188 -8.64 8.97 -1.92
CA TYR A 188 -8.42 9.97 -0.88
C TYR A 188 -7.00 9.81 -0.35
N ARG A 189 -6.25 10.92 -0.30
CA ARG A 189 -4.86 10.94 0.13
C ARG A 189 -4.72 11.74 1.43
N TRP A 190 -4.05 11.14 2.40
CA TRP A 190 -3.63 11.78 3.64
C TRP A 190 -2.11 11.83 3.68
N VAL A 191 -1.55 13.03 3.71
CA VAL A 191 -0.09 13.26 3.75
C VAL A 191 0.28 13.73 5.15
N GLY A 192 1.34 13.17 5.71
CA GLY A 192 1.79 13.55 7.05
C GLY A 192 3.16 12.98 7.40
N GLU A 193 3.42 13.00 8.68
CA GLU A 193 4.61 12.43 9.31
C GLU A 193 4.20 11.65 10.57
N ILE A 194 5.11 10.87 11.12
CA ILE A 194 4.85 10.17 12.38
C ILE A 194 4.76 11.19 13.49
N GLU A 195 3.61 11.25 14.15
CA GLU A 195 3.36 12.12 15.30
C GLU A 195 2.78 11.31 16.46
N GLU A 196 3.15 11.69 17.67
CA GLU A 196 2.45 11.23 18.87
C GLU A 196 1.16 12.04 19.03
N ALA A 197 0.12 11.38 19.53
CA ALA A 197 -1.16 12.02 19.86
C ALA A 197 -1.48 11.81 21.34
N ASP A 198 -2.27 12.71 21.89
CA ASP A 198 -2.72 12.63 23.27
C ASP A 198 -3.42 11.30 23.56
N ILE A 199 -3.07 10.70 24.67
CA ILE A 199 -3.65 9.44 25.15
C ILE A 199 -4.69 9.72 26.21
N THR A 200 -5.83 9.06 26.12
CA THR A 200 -6.88 9.08 27.14
C THR A 200 -7.20 7.67 27.63
N GLU A 201 -7.44 7.55 28.91
CA GLU A 201 -7.94 6.29 29.51
C GLU A 201 -9.47 6.13 29.37
N THR A 202 -10.14 7.20 28.94
CA THR A 202 -11.60 7.25 28.88
C THR A 202 -12.07 7.19 27.44
N VAL A 203 -12.90 6.21 27.11
CA VAL A 203 -13.58 6.14 25.82
C VAL A 203 -14.64 7.24 25.76
N GLY A 204 -14.57 8.11 24.76
CA GLY A 204 -15.56 9.14 24.49
C GLY A 204 -16.87 8.58 23.92
N ALA A 205 -17.72 9.47 23.41
CA ALA A 205 -19.01 9.09 22.83
C ALA A 205 -18.86 8.25 21.53
N PHE A 206 -17.71 8.34 20.88
CA PHE A 206 -17.42 7.63 19.63
C PHE A 206 -16.05 6.93 19.68
N LEU A 207 -16.02 5.72 19.14
CA LEU A 207 -14.82 5.00 18.79
C LEU A 207 -14.51 5.28 17.31
N VAL A 208 -13.28 5.64 17.00
CA VAL A 208 -12.82 5.96 15.65
C VAL A 208 -11.79 4.92 15.22
N GLU A 209 -12.02 4.29 14.06
CA GLU A 209 -11.15 3.27 13.50
C GLU A 209 -10.49 3.81 12.22
N PRO A 210 -9.21 4.25 12.25
CA PRO A 210 -8.48 4.64 11.06
C PRO A 210 -8.40 3.49 10.06
N HIS A 211 -8.47 3.83 8.77
CA HIS A 211 -8.40 2.84 7.71
C HIS A 211 -6.99 2.21 7.59
N ALA A 212 -6.93 1.02 7.03
CA ALA A 212 -5.71 0.20 7.02
C ALA A 212 -4.46 0.90 6.44
N PRO A 213 -4.52 1.69 5.35
CA PRO A 213 -3.34 2.42 4.87
C PRO A 213 -2.81 3.46 5.86
N LEU A 214 -3.68 4.16 6.60
CA LEU A 214 -3.27 5.11 7.64
C LEU A 214 -2.52 4.43 8.79
N LEU A 215 -3.01 3.27 9.22
CA LEU A 215 -2.37 2.48 10.27
C LEU A 215 -1.03 1.92 9.80
N ALA A 216 -0.96 1.42 8.57
CA ALA A 216 0.27 0.90 7.98
C ALA A 216 1.32 2.01 7.76
N ALA A 217 0.87 3.22 7.46
CA ALA A 217 1.71 4.40 7.30
C ALA A 217 2.14 5.03 8.64
N ASP A 218 1.67 4.51 9.79
CA ASP A 218 1.85 5.10 11.12
C ASP A 218 1.41 6.58 11.21
N LEU A 219 0.33 6.91 10.50
CA LEU A 219 -0.24 8.27 10.45
C LEU A 219 -1.42 8.48 11.39
N ALA A 220 -1.73 7.50 12.25
CA ALA A 220 -2.86 7.62 13.19
C ALA A 220 -2.68 8.75 14.21
N GLY A 221 -1.45 9.05 14.65
CA GLY A 221 -1.15 10.19 15.52
C GLY A 221 -1.33 11.52 14.81
N HIS A 222 -0.76 11.65 13.62
CA HIS A 222 -0.95 12.84 12.78
C HIS A 222 -2.44 13.09 12.48
N LEU A 223 -3.21 12.04 12.14
CA LEU A 223 -4.66 12.15 11.95
C LEU A 223 -5.35 12.64 13.22
N ALA A 224 -5.02 12.05 14.38
CA ALA A 224 -5.63 12.41 15.66
C ALA A 224 -5.42 13.89 15.99
N ASN A 225 -4.20 14.39 15.82
CA ASN A 225 -3.87 15.79 16.09
C ASN A 225 -4.63 16.77 15.17
N ARG A 226 -4.81 16.40 13.88
CA ARG A 226 -5.51 17.25 12.90
C ARG A 226 -7.02 17.25 13.06
N GLU A 227 -7.59 16.11 13.50
CA GLU A 227 -9.04 15.90 13.63
C GLU A 227 -9.53 16.08 15.07
N GLY A 228 -8.66 16.43 16.03
CA GLY A 228 -9.00 16.59 17.44
C GLY A 228 -9.43 15.29 18.12
N LEU A 229 -8.83 14.18 17.72
CA LEU A 229 -9.08 12.85 18.26
C LEU A 229 -8.02 12.49 19.31
N GLN A 230 -8.30 11.53 20.17
CA GLN A 230 -7.35 11.02 21.18
C GLN A 230 -7.10 9.52 21.01
N ARG A 231 -5.91 9.05 21.32
CA ARG A 231 -5.60 7.61 21.39
C ARG A 231 -6.12 6.99 22.67
N LEU A 232 -6.63 5.77 22.59
CA LEU A 232 -7.08 5.02 23.77
C LEU A 232 -5.95 4.28 24.48
N ILE A 233 -4.93 3.84 23.73
CA ILE A 233 -3.75 3.15 24.26
C ILE A 233 -2.52 3.51 23.42
N PRO A 234 -1.30 3.53 24.00
CA PRO A 234 -0.07 3.72 23.25
C PRO A 234 0.07 2.68 22.13
N GLY A 235 0.41 3.11 20.91
CA GLY A 235 0.55 2.20 19.76
C GLY A 235 -0.75 1.52 19.29
N GLY A 236 -1.89 1.79 19.94
CA GLY A 236 -3.18 1.25 19.58
C GLY A 236 -3.73 1.86 18.30
N GLY A 237 -4.45 1.03 17.53
CA GLY A 237 -5.06 1.46 16.25
C GLY A 237 -6.45 2.10 16.39
N TYR A 238 -6.98 2.26 17.61
CA TYR A 238 -8.25 2.93 17.85
C TYR A 238 -8.06 4.32 18.46
N LEU A 239 -8.85 5.27 17.95
CA LEU A 239 -8.97 6.62 18.48
C LEU A 239 -10.36 6.81 19.09
N THR A 240 -10.57 7.91 19.80
CA THR A 240 -11.86 8.25 20.38
C THR A 240 -12.15 9.74 20.22
N ALA A 241 -13.44 10.08 20.23
CA ALA A 241 -13.95 11.44 20.13
C ALA A 241 -15.26 11.61 20.90
N ASN A 242 -15.63 12.84 21.22
CA ASN A 242 -16.95 13.18 21.80
C ASN A 242 -17.97 13.65 20.75
N ALA A 243 -17.53 13.94 19.52
CA ALA A 243 -18.38 14.27 18.38
C ALA A 243 -18.14 13.27 17.23
N ALA A 244 -19.17 13.01 16.43
CA ALA A 244 -19.04 12.24 15.21
C ALA A 244 -18.60 13.17 14.07
N ASN A 245 -17.57 12.76 13.34
CA ASN A 245 -17.17 13.39 12.08
C ASN A 245 -17.20 12.33 10.97
N ASP A 246 -17.65 12.73 9.80
CA ASP A 246 -17.52 11.91 8.60
C ASP A 246 -16.17 12.17 7.95
N SER A 247 -15.45 11.11 7.64
CA SER A 247 -14.13 11.17 7.01
C SER A 247 -13.90 10.00 6.08
N PRO A 248 -13.25 10.20 4.92
CA PRO A 248 -12.86 9.10 4.06
C PRO A 248 -11.67 8.30 4.61
N PHE A 249 -11.13 8.67 5.78
CA PHE A 249 -9.92 8.12 6.36
C PHE A 249 -10.15 7.20 7.56
N TYR A 250 -11.36 7.19 8.13
CA TYR A 250 -11.71 6.35 9.28
C TYR A 250 -13.19 6.03 9.33
N ASP A 251 -13.54 5.05 10.12
CA ASP A 251 -14.91 4.74 10.51
C ASP A 251 -15.19 5.24 11.90
N THR A 252 -16.42 5.72 12.11
CA THR A 252 -16.89 6.20 13.39
C THR A 252 -17.99 5.28 13.92
N TYR A 253 -17.85 4.80 15.16
CA TYR A 253 -18.82 3.94 15.85
C TYR A 253 -19.29 4.62 17.12
N ARG A 254 -20.59 4.78 17.28
CA ARG A 254 -21.15 5.30 18.52
C ARG A 254 -20.97 4.28 19.66
N VAL A 255 -20.36 4.72 20.75
CA VAL A 255 -20.14 3.88 21.93
C VAL A 255 -21.44 3.77 22.72
N GLN A 256 -21.99 2.57 22.80
CA GLN A 256 -23.18 2.28 23.59
C GLN A 256 -22.82 1.92 25.04
N MET A 257 -21.64 1.35 25.24
CA MET A 257 -21.20 0.87 26.52
C MET A 257 -19.69 0.62 26.52
N SER A 258 -19.01 0.97 27.59
CA SER A 258 -17.63 0.62 27.87
C SER A 258 -17.54 -0.13 29.19
N MET A 259 -16.83 -1.25 29.23
CA MET A 259 -16.65 -2.03 30.45
C MET A 259 -15.39 -2.90 30.37
N ALA A 260 -14.85 -3.27 31.54
CA ALA A 260 -13.77 -4.25 31.60
C ALA A 260 -14.23 -5.60 31.01
N TYR A 261 -13.30 -6.26 30.31
CA TYR A 261 -13.57 -7.57 29.71
C TYR A 261 -13.88 -8.62 30.78
N ARG A 262 -15.15 -9.00 30.83
CA ARG A 262 -15.67 -10.09 31.66
C ARG A 262 -16.77 -10.83 30.88
N PRO A 263 -16.49 -12.03 30.31
CA PRO A 263 -17.42 -12.72 29.40
C PRO A 263 -18.85 -12.81 29.88
N LYS A 264 -19.06 -13.18 31.17
CA LYS A 264 -20.40 -13.27 31.76
C LYS A 264 -21.14 -11.93 31.79
N ARG A 265 -20.44 -10.84 32.13
CA ARG A 265 -21.02 -9.48 32.14
C ARG A 265 -21.36 -8.99 30.74
N ILE A 266 -20.47 -9.22 29.78
CA ILE A 266 -20.68 -8.86 28.37
C ILE A 266 -21.93 -9.59 27.85
N ARG A 267 -22.02 -10.91 28.05
CA ARG A 267 -23.18 -11.71 27.64
C ARG A 267 -24.47 -11.19 28.24
N SER A 268 -24.50 -10.93 29.54
CA SER A 268 -25.68 -10.37 30.22
C SER A 268 -26.10 -9.01 29.65
N ALA A 269 -25.12 -8.12 29.38
CA ALA A 269 -25.38 -6.80 28.83
C ALA A 269 -25.88 -6.85 27.37
N LEU A 270 -25.40 -7.79 26.56
CA LEU A 270 -25.89 -8.02 25.19
C LEU A 270 -27.32 -8.60 25.20
N SER A 271 -27.57 -9.59 26.04
CA SER A 271 -28.91 -10.18 26.21
C SER A 271 -29.96 -9.17 26.67
N ALA A 272 -29.60 -8.29 27.61
CA ALA A 272 -30.49 -7.23 28.08
C ALA A 272 -30.87 -6.21 26.99
N ARG A 273 -30.09 -6.17 25.89
CA ARG A 273 -30.34 -5.30 24.71
C ARG A 273 -30.89 -6.05 23.51
N ASN A 274 -31.24 -7.34 23.68
CA ASN A 274 -31.70 -8.23 22.60
C ASN A 274 -30.70 -8.30 21.41
N ILE A 275 -29.38 -8.23 21.68
CA ILE A 275 -28.34 -8.36 20.67
C ILE A 275 -27.99 -9.84 20.52
N GLY A 276 -28.43 -10.47 19.42
CA GLY A 276 -28.19 -11.88 19.10
C GLY A 276 -26.99 -12.12 18.19
N GLN A 277 -26.60 -11.13 17.40
CA GLN A 277 -25.46 -11.21 16.47
C GLN A 277 -24.58 -9.98 16.59
N LEU A 278 -23.25 -10.19 16.60
CA LEU A 278 -22.28 -9.10 16.68
C LEU A 278 -21.01 -9.45 15.90
N THR A 279 -20.29 -8.41 15.50
CA THR A 279 -18.93 -8.56 14.98
C THR A 279 -17.95 -8.24 16.10
N VAL A 280 -17.03 -9.17 16.38
CA VAL A 280 -15.97 -8.97 17.36
C VAL A 280 -14.72 -8.50 16.64
N LYS A 281 -14.13 -7.40 17.11
CA LYS A 281 -12.82 -6.91 16.67
C LYS A 281 -11.87 -6.87 17.86
N THR A 282 -10.67 -7.38 17.70
CA THR A 282 -9.62 -7.34 18.72
C THR A 282 -8.40 -6.59 18.17
N ARG A 283 -7.82 -5.71 18.99
CA ARG A 283 -6.55 -5.02 18.66
C ARG A 283 -5.69 -4.92 19.90
N GLY A 284 -4.39 -5.22 19.77
CA GLY A 284 -3.44 -5.09 20.86
C GLY A 284 -3.65 -6.08 22.02
N VAL A 285 -4.46 -7.10 21.83
CA VAL A 285 -4.73 -8.14 22.83
C VAL A 285 -4.59 -9.53 22.21
N VAL A 286 -3.97 -10.45 22.95
CA VAL A 286 -3.87 -11.88 22.57
C VAL A 286 -5.15 -12.56 23.05
N MET A 287 -6.19 -12.50 22.23
CA MET A 287 -7.49 -13.08 22.57
C MET A 287 -8.16 -13.63 21.31
N SER A 288 -8.64 -14.88 21.37
CA SER A 288 -9.51 -15.42 20.33
C SER A 288 -10.90 -14.79 20.44
N PRO A 289 -11.51 -14.39 19.33
CA PRO A 289 -12.89 -13.90 19.32
C PRO A 289 -13.94 -15.00 19.53
N ASP A 290 -13.55 -16.28 19.65
CA ASP A 290 -14.43 -17.45 19.81
C ASP A 290 -15.08 -17.57 21.20
#